data_c90c2187f2bd0536ea59d12fc47beb33
#
_entry.id   c90c2187f2bd0536ea59d12fc47beb33
#
_cell.length_a   1.000
_cell.length_b   1.000
_cell.length_c   1.000
_cell.angle_alpha   90.00
_cell.angle_beta   90.00
_cell.angle_gamma   90.00
#
_symmetry.space_group_name_H-M   'P 1'
#
loop_
_entity.id
_entity.type
_entity.pdbx_description
1 polymer ?
#
loop_
_entity_poly.entity_id
_entity_poly.type
_entity_poly.pdbx_seq_one_letter_code
_entity_poly.pdbx_strand_id
1 'polypeptide(L)'
;MDASLPKSERLCGKTAVAGLFEHGKSFQAGCLRCRYLLREDGEPSRMVVSVPKRHFKRAVKRNLLKRRIRESYRRQKDLLGPGHDVLFLYTAREVLPYETIYANMTEALEGIR
;
A
#
# COMPACT_ATOMS: atom_id res chain seq x y z
N MET A 1 -9.64 -10.48 15.36
CA MET A 1 -8.83 -11.05 14.29
C MET A 1 -8.21 -9.94 13.47
N ASP A 2 -6.95 -9.96 13.32
CA ASP A 2 -6.32 -8.92 12.55
C ASP A 2 -6.54 -9.09 11.04
N ALA A 3 -6.21 -8.06 10.31
CA ALA A 3 -6.38 -8.03 8.87
C ALA A 3 -5.07 -8.41 8.16
N SER A 4 -4.30 -9.30 8.77
CA SER A 4 -3.00 -9.68 8.25
C SER A 4 -3.12 -10.33 6.88
N LEU A 5 -2.31 -9.87 5.96
CA LEU A 5 -2.19 -10.50 4.67
C LEU A 5 -1.32 -11.75 4.80
N PRO A 6 -1.55 -12.78 3.97
CA PRO A 6 -0.62 -13.89 3.89
C PRO A 6 0.78 -13.42 3.56
N LYS A 7 1.78 -14.15 4.00
CA LYS A 7 3.17 -13.78 3.77
C LYS A 7 3.48 -13.61 2.29
N SER A 8 2.85 -14.41 1.43
CA SER A 8 3.04 -14.33 -0.02
C SER A 8 2.53 -13.03 -0.63
N GLU A 9 1.67 -12.30 0.08
CA GLU A 9 1.11 -11.03 -0.40
C GLU A 9 1.76 -9.81 0.26
N ARG A 10 2.81 -10.03 1.04
CA ARG A 10 3.56 -8.94 1.65
C ARG A 10 4.86 -8.73 0.87
N LEU A 11 5.07 -7.51 0.45
CA LEU A 11 6.32 -7.14 -0.21
C LEU A 11 7.37 -6.89 0.86
N CYS A 12 8.39 -7.71 0.90
CA CYS A 12 9.47 -7.58 1.86
C CYS A 12 10.80 -7.88 1.19
N GLY A 13 11.88 -7.43 1.84
CA GLY A 13 13.21 -7.57 1.30
C GLY A 13 13.68 -6.33 0.56
N LYS A 14 14.93 -5.98 0.79
CA LYS A 14 15.50 -4.73 0.24
C LYS A 14 15.57 -4.74 -1.27
N THR A 15 15.85 -5.88 -1.87
CA THR A 15 16.00 -5.99 -3.32
C THR A 15 14.68 -5.73 -4.04
N ALA A 16 13.58 -6.30 -3.52
CA ALA A 16 12.26 -6.12 -4.12
C ALA A 16 11.82 -4.66 -4.02
N VAL A 17 12.02 -4.03 -2.86
CA VAL A 17 11.66 -2.62 -2.66
C VAL A 17 12.53 -1.72 -3.52
N ALA A 18 13.84 -2.00 -3.62
CA ALA A 18 14.75 -1.23 -4.46
C ALA A 18 14.34 -1.30 -5.93
N GLY A 19 13.98 -2.48 -6.42
CA GLY A 19 13.51 -2.64 -7.79
C GLY A 19 12.26 -1.82 -8.07
N LEU A 20 11.39 -1.73 -7.08
CA LEU A 20 10.18 -0.92 -7.18
C LEU A 20 10.52 0.57 -7.33
N PHE A 21 11.52 1.07 -6.61
CA PHE A 21 11.96 2.45 -6.74
C PHE A 21 12.69 2.71 -8.07
N GLU A 22 13.41 1.74 -8.59
CA GLU A 22 14.16 1.91 -9.83
C GLU A 22 13.30 1.80 -11.08
N HIS A 23 12.35 0.86 -11.09
CA HIS A 23 11.60 0.51 -12.29
C HIS A 23 10.10 0.76 -12.20
N GLY A 24 9.60 1.08 -11.01
CA GLY A 24 8.17 1.26 -10.81
C GLY A 24 7.66 2.58 -11.31
N LYS A 25 6.37 2.62 -11.57
CA LYS A 25 5.64 3.86 -11.87
C LYS A 25 5.01 4.38 -10.59
N SER A 26 4.65 5.65 -10.56
CA SER A 26 4.01 6.23 -9.37
C SER A 26 2.90 7.18 -9.75
N PHE A 27 1.92 7.30 -8.83
CA PHE A 27 0.89 8.32 -8.94
C PHE A 27 0.30 8.58 -7.55
N GLN A 28 -0.45 9.67 -7.43
CA GLN A 28 -1.05 10.08 -6.16
C GLN A 28 -2.55 9.81 -6.18
N ALA A 29 -3.04 9.13 -5.15
CA ALA A 29 -4.47 8.86 -4.97
C ALA A 29 -4.88 9.36 -3.58
N GLY A 30 -5.31 10.62 -3.48
CA GLY A 30 -5.66 11.23 -2.22
C GLY A 30 -4.50 11.22 -1.23
N CYS A 31 -4.68 10.56 -0.09
CA CYS A 31 -3.65 10.49 0.94
C CYS A 31 -2.60 9.40 0.69
N LEU A 32 -2.69 8.68 -0.43
CA LEU A 32 -1.77 7.59 -0.74
C LEU A 32 -0.98 7.90 -1.99
N ARG A 33 0.34 7.88 -1.86
CA ARG A 33 1.22 7.89 -3.02
C ARG A 33 1.59 6.46 -3.32
N CYS A 34 1.27 6.02 -4.53
CA CYS A 34 1.45 4.64 -4.93
C CYS A 34 2.64 4.51 -5.85
N ARG A 35 3.49 3.52 -5.56
CA ARG A 35 4.58 3.17 -6.45
C ARG A 35 4.41 1.70 -6.78
N TYR A 36 4.37 1.37 -8.05
CA TYR A 36 3.96 0.02 -8.44
C TYR A 36 4.74 -0.49 -9.64
N LEU A 37 4.81 -1.81 -9.72
CA LEU A 37 5.50 -2.51 -10.80
C LEU A 37 4.71 -3.77 -11.12
N LEU A 38 4.47 -4.02 -12.39
CA LEU A 38 3.83 -5.26 -12.83
C LEU A 38 4.90 -6.32 -13.05
N ARG A 39 4.76 -7.44 -12.35
CA ARG A 39 5.57 -8.63 -12.59
C ARG A 39 4.81 -9.52 -13.58
N GLU A 40 5.53 -10.33 -14.34
CA GLU A 40 4.89 -11.19 -15.34
C GLU A 40 4.88 -12.65 -14.90
N ASP A 41 4.94 -12.90 -13.59
CA ASP A 41 5.05 -14.27 -13.06
C ASP A 41 3.70 -14.88 -12.68
N GLY A 42 2.60 -14.13 -12.73
CA GLY A 42 1.27 -14.64 -12.39
C GLY A 42 1.06 -14.89 -10.90
N GLU A 43 2.04 -14.58 -10.07
CA GLU A 43 1.93 -14.74 -8.63
C GLU A 43 1.05 -13.66 -8.01
N PRO A 44 0.51 -13.87 -6.80
CA PRO A 44 -0.32 -12.86 -6.16
C PRO A 44 0.40 -11.52 -6.03
N SER A 45 -0.37 -10.44 -6.10
CA SER A 45 0.16 -9.11 -5.89
C SER A 45 0.65 -8.97 -4.45
N ARG A 46 1.73 -8.20 -4.29
CA ARG A 46 2.32 -7.94 -2.98
C ARG A 46 2.29 -6.46 -2.69
N MET A 47 2.16 -6.11 -1.41
CA MET A 47 2.09 -4.71 -1.02
C MET A 47 2.93 -4.45 0.23
N VAL A 48 3.36 -3.21 0.36
CA VAL A 48 4.02 -2.71 1.56
C VAL A 48 3.49 -1.32 1.85
N VAL A 49 3.42 -0.96 3.13
CA VAL A 49 2.92 0.33 3.57
C VAL A 49 4.02 1.08 4.28
N SER A 50 4.13 2.37 3.97
CA SER A 50 5.06 3.26 4.65
C SER A 50 4.30 4.48 5.20
N VAL A 51 4.46 4.75 6.50
CA VAL A 51 3.94 5.95 7.14
C VAL A 51 5.12 6.72 7.68
N PRO A 52 5.39 7.94 7.17
CA PRO A 52 6.61 8.66 7.53
C PRO A 52 6.70 8.98 9.02
N LYS A 53 7.82 8.63 9.62
CA LYS A 53 8.08 8.88 11.03
C LYS A 53 8.13 10.38 11.34
N ARG A 54 8.58 11.18 10.39
CA ARG A 54 8.68 12.64 10.57
C ARG A 54 7.34 13.32 10.77
N HIS A 55 6.26 12.73 10.26
CA HIS A 55 4.91 13.28 10.42
C HIS A 55 4.15 12.66 11.58
N PHE A 56 4.54 11.46 11.99
CA PHE A 56 3.85 10.71 13.05
C PHE A 56 4.90 10.08 13.95
N LYS A 57 5.39 10.86 14.90
CA LYS A 57 6.48 10.42 15.80
C LYS A 57 6.05 9.28 16.70
N ARG A 58 4.76 9.22 17.07
CA ARG A 58 4.27 8.16 17.92
C ARG A 58 3.99 6.90 17.12
N ALA A 59 4.60 5.80 17.55
CA ALA A 59 4.42 4.51 16.87
C ALA A 59 2.95 4.07 16.84
N VAL A 60 2.19 4.41 17.87
CA VAL A 60 0.76 4.06 17.96
C VAL A 60 -0.01 4.62 16.75
N LYS A 61 0.26 5.87 16.39
CA LYS A 61 -0.43 6.50 15.26
C LYS A 61 0.00 5.88 13.94
N ARG A 62 1.30 5.63 13.78
CA ARG A 62 1.79 4.96 12.56
C ARG A 62 1.19 3.57 12.40
N ASN A 63 1.13 2.81 13.48
CA ASN A 63 0.57 1.46 13.43
C ASN A 63 -0.93 1.48 13.11
N LEU A 64 -1.66 2.45 13.66
CA LEU A 64 -3.07 2.62 13.35
C LEU A 64 -3.29 2.89 11.86
N LEU A 65 -2.50 3.80 11.28
CA LEU A 65 -2.60 4.14 9.86
C LEU A 65 -2.22 2.95 8.99
N LYS A 66 -1.14 2.24 9.35
CA LYS A 66 -0.74 1.05 8.60
C LYS A 66 -1.84 0.00 8.61
N ARG A 67 -2.51 -0.20 9.76
CA ARG A 67 -3.61 -1.14 9.88
C ARG A 67 -4.77 -0.74 8.98
N ARG A 68 -5.15 0.54 8.99
CA ARG A 68 -6.24 1.04 8.15
C ARG A 68 -5.94 0.86 6.67
N ILE A 69 -4.71 1.14 6.26
CA ILE A 69 -4.30 0.99 4.87
C ILE A 69 -4.31 -0.48 4.47
N ARG A 70 -3.75 -1.37 5.30
CA ARG A 70 -3.74 -2.80 5.01
C ARG A 70 -5.15 -3.39 4.93
N GLU A 71 -6.03 -2.98 5.83
CA GLU A 71 -7.40 -3.47 5.84
C GLU A 71 -8.16 -2.99 4.61
N SER A 72 -7.99 -1.74 4.20
CA SER A 72 -8.62 -1.22 3.00
C SER A 72 -8.13 -1.94 1.74
N TYR A 73 -6.83 -2.29 1.70
CA TYR A 73 -6.27 -3.06 0.61
C TYR A 73 -6.82 -4.50 0.62
N ARG A 74 -6.81 -5.14 1.78
CA ARG A 74 -7.28 -6.53 1.90
C ARG A 74 -8.70 -6.70 1.37
N ARG A 75 -9.56 -5.73 1.66
CA ARG A 75 -10.96 -5.79 1.25
C ARG A 75 -11.19 -5.49 -0.22
N GLN A 76 -10.22 -4.90 -0.88
CA GLN A 76 -10.36 -4.44 -2.27
C GLN A 76 -9.31 -5.01 -3.21
N LYS A 77 -8.46 -5.91 -2.75
CA LYS A 77 -7.32 -6.38 -3.56
C LYS A 77 -7.73 -7.02 -4.88
N ASP A 78 -8.96 -7.51 -4.97
CA ASP A 78 -9.48 -8.09 -6.21
C ASP A 78 -9.56 -7.06 -7.35
N LEU A 79 -9.66 -5.77 -7.01
CA LEU A 79 -9.66 -4.72 -8.02
C LEU A 79 -8.31 -4.61 -8.73
N LEU A 80 -7.24 -5.00 -8.04
CA LEU A 80 -5.89 -4.91 -8.60
C LEU A 80 -5.54 -6.11 -9.47
N GLY A 81 -5.96 -7.31 -9.07
CA GLY A 81 -5.56 -8.52 -9.74
C GLY A 81 -4.15 -8.95 -9.36
N PRO A 82 -3.66 -10.07 -9.91
CA PRO A 82 -2.35 -10.60 -9.55
C PRO A 82 -1.19 -9.89 -10.27
N GLY A 83 0.01 -10.13 -9.80
CA GLY A 83 1.23 -9.76 -10.50
C GLY A 83 1.83 -8.41 -10.16
N HIS A 84 1.22 -7.63 -9.27
CA HIS A 84 1.71 -6.29 -8.96
C HIS A 84 2.49 -6.27 -7.65
N ASP A 85 3.56 -5.47 -7.63
CA ASP A 85 4.22 -5.06 -6.40
C ASP A 85 3.90 -3.60 -6.19
N VAL A 86 3.37 -3.25 -5.01
CA VAL A 86 2.91 -1.89 -4.73
C VAL A 86 3.41 -1.41 -3.39
N LEU A 87 3.93 -0.19 -3.38
CA LEU A 87 4.25 0.53 -2.15
C LEU A 87 3.21 1.63 -1.97
N PHE A 88 2.55 1.65 -0.82
CA PHE A 88 1.62 2.72 -0.46
C PHE A 88 2.30 3.62 0.57
N LEU A 89 2.58 4.85 0.19
CA LEU A 89 3.16 5.86 1.08
C LEU A 89 2.05 6.80 1.53
N TYR A 90 1.86 6.91 2.84
CA TYR A 90 0.87 7.81 3.40
C TYR A 90 1.42 9.24 3.38
N THR A 91 0.75 10.15 2.67
CA THR A 91 1.26 11.51 2.46
C THR A 91 0.54 12.57 3.28
N ALA A 92 -0.59 12.25 3.89
CA ALA A 92 -1.29 13.20 4.74
C ALA A 92 -0.53 13.39 6.06
N ARG A 93 -0.68 14.57 6.65
CA ARG A 93 0.00 14.90 7.91
C ARG A 93 -0.89 14.69 9.14
N GLU A 94 -2.10 14.22 8.94
CA GLU A 94 -3.05 13.94 10.01
C GLU A 94 -3.59 12.54 9.87
N VAL A 95 -4.17 12.03 10.96
CA VAL A 95 -4.76 10.70 10.98
C VAL A 95 -6.15 10.80 10.38
N LEU A 96 -6.31 10.31 9.16
CA LEU A 96 -7.59 10.34 8.46
C LEU A 96 -8.46 9.14 8.84
N PRO A 97 -9.80 9.29 8.77
CA PRO A 97 -10.69 8.18 9.07
C PRO A 97 -10.52 7.04 8.08
N TYR A 98 -10.91 5.83 8.50
CA TYR A 98 -10.82 4.66 7.65
C TYR A 98 -11.58 4.83 6.33
N GLU A 99 -12.75 5.46 6.37
CA GLU A 99 -13.57 5.65 5.16
C GLU A 99 -12.83 6.46 4.09
N THR A 100 -12.10 7.48 4.51
CA THR A 100 -11.31 8.29 3.60
C THR A 100 -10.18 7.46 2.99
N ILE A 101 -9.48 6.70 3.83
CA ILE A 101 -8.40 5.82 3.37
C ILE A 101 -8.95 4.75 2.42
N TYR A 102 -10.10 4.19 2.74
CA TYR A 102 -10.76 3.19 1.89
C TYR A 102 -11.06 3.76 0.50
N ALA A 103 -11.64 4.96 0.45
CA ALA A 103 -11.96 5.60 -0.83
C ALA A 103 -10.71 5.88 -1.66
N ASN A 104 -9.65 6.35 -0.99
CA ASN A 104 -8.38 6.61 -1.68
C ASN A 104 -7.73 5.31 -2.16
N MET A 105 -7.88 4.22 -1.41
CA MET A 105 -7.39 2.91 -1.83
C MET A 105 -8.12 2.42 -3.06
N THR A 106 -9.44 2.62 -3.14
CA THR A 106 -10.21 2.27 -4.33
C THR A 106 -9.66 2.99 -5.56
N GLU A 107 -9.44 4.28 -5.42
CA GLU A 107 -8.87 5.10 -6.49
C GLU A 107 -7.48 4.61 -6.89
N ALA A 108 -6.66 4.26 -5.90
CA ALA A 108 -5.30 3.77 -6.13
C ALA A 108 -5.32 2.46 -6.93
N LEU A 109 -6.11 1.49 -6.50
CA LEU A 109 -6.14 0.19 -7.15
C LEU A 109 -6.71 0.27 -8.56
N GLU A 110 -7.72 1.09 -8.77
CA GLU A 110 -8.27 1.30 -10.10
C GLU A 110 -7.28 2.00 -11.03
N GLY A 111 -6.47 2.89 -10.49
CA GLY A 111 -5.46 3.60 -11.27
C GLY A 111 -4.25 2.75 -11.62
N ILE A 112 -3.90 1.77 -10.78
CA ILE A 112 -2.75 0.90 -11.02
C ILE A 112 -3.03 -0.12 -12.12
N ARG A 113 -4.21 -0.70 -12.14
CA ARG A 113 -4.51 -1.77 -13.09
C ARG A 113 -4.70 -1.29 -14.54
#